data_3a13d2a3760fcdf3cdb992b99e8cb70a
#
_entry.id   3a13d2a3760fcdf3cdb992b99e8cb70a
#
_cell.length_a   1.000
_cell.length_b   1.000
_cell.length_c   1.000
_cell.angle_alpha   90.00
_cell.angle_beta   90.00
_cell.angle_gamma   90.00
#
_symmetry.space_group_name_H-M   'P 1'
#
loop_
_entity.id
_entity.type
_entity.pdbx_description
1 polymer ?
#
loop_
_entity_poly.entity_id
_entity_poly.type
_entity_poly.pdbx_seq_one_letter_code
_entity_poly.pdbx_strand_id
1 'polypeptide(L)'
;TQAQAEERATEMAQGRAFTLKQDEDVLDTWFSSGLWPFSTLGWPQKDAKDMQHYYPTSMLETGWDILFFWVARMIMLGVHHTGQLPFKEVFCHAMVRDAHGRKMSKSLGNVIDPIDVIEGISLEGLHQRLREGNLDEKEINKAAQGQKKDYPRGIPQCGTDALRFTLCAYTAAGRDINLDIMRVEGYRKFCNKLWNATRFALLKLQDGYQPLCLADQDKFVPQSLVEKWILHRLNQTAQQLNQDMLQRSFMSATSCVYNFWLYDLCDVYIEAIKPITDAGADPSARLSAQHTLYACLDAGLKLLHPFMPFVTEELWHRLPQRPQETAETIAHARFPEWQAVHDFGKEAAHFDDVFATVRAVRGLAADYGLTSQIQAFVEVPNNEYRAVLESQCSVMHTLIKGCEKIVCVPAASDVPPGCVVASVSSSIQVHLLVSGLVDFDQELSKLAKKLTLNETQLQRTTALTQKPDWSKTPEDVRAHTQKRLDDLEAEKAALLQAQANFDKLRSSA
;
A
#
# COMPACT_ATOMS: atom_id res chain seq x y z
N THR A 1 -16.75 6.02 52.61
CA THR A 1 -16.35 5.77 54.03
C THR A 1 -17.54 5.15 54.79
N GLN A 2 -17.28 4.47 55.90
CA GLN A 2 -18.32 3.90 56.73
C GLN A 2 -19.32 4.98 57.20
N ALA A 3 -18.85 6.15 57.60
CA ALA A 3 -19.71 7.28 58.02
C ALA A 3 -20.69 7.72 56.91
N GLN A 4 -20.23 7.81 55.65
CA GLN A 4 -21.10 8.12 54.51
C GLN A 4 -22.13 7.03 54.22
N ALA A 5 -21.74 5.76 54.42
CA ALA A 5 -22.67 4.64 54.27
C ALA A 5 -23.75 4.66 55.37
N GLU A 6 -23.39 4.98 56.62
CA GLU A 6 -24.29 5.12 57.75
C GLU A 6 -25.26 6.30 57.54
N GLU A 7 -24.77 7.45 57.07
CA GLU A 7 -25.59 8.61 56.72
C GLU A 7 -26.64 8.27 55.66
N ARG A 8 -26.19 7.66 54.54
CA ARG A 8 -27.07 7.26 53.45
C ARG A 8 -28.09 6.20 53.86
N ALA A 9 -27.65 5.22 54.68
CA ALA A 9 -28.54 4.19 55.18
C ALA A 9 -29.59 4.78 56.16
N THR A 10 -29.22 5.77 56.97
CA THR A 10 -30.12 6.48 57.83
C THR A 10 -31.22 7.21 57.06
N GLU A 11 -30.86 7.91 56.00
CA GLU A 11 -31.79 8.54 55.06
C GLU A 11 -32.77 7.53 54.44
N MET A 12 -32.23 6.39 53.95
CA MET A 12 -33.02 5.36 53.29
C MET A 12 -33.91 4.57 54.27
N ALA A 13 -33.49 4.39 55.49
CA ALA A 13 -34.22 3.63 56.48
C ALA A 13 -35.49 4.34 57.03
N GLN A 14 -35.59 5.67 56.85
CA GLN A 14 -36.77 6.46 57.29
C GLN A 14 -37.20 6.15 58.70
N GLY A 15 -36.25 6.06 59.63
CA GLY A 15 -36.47 5.75 61.01
C GLY A 15 -36.61 4.27 61.41
N ARG A 16 -36.41 3.35 60.48
CA ARG A 16 -36.33 1.91 60.77
C ARG A 16 -34.94 1.54 61.28
N ALA A 17 -34.86 0.62 62.22
CA ALA A 17 -33.60 0.08 62.71
C ALA A 17 -32.91 -0.69 61.55
N PHE A 18 -31.59 -0.49 61.33
CA PHE A 18 -30.79 -1.18 60.36
C PHE A 18 -29.41 -1.55 60.91
N THR A 19 -28.76 -2.50 60.28
CA THR A 19 -27.36 -2.84 60.53
C THR A 19 -26.63 -2.86 59.19
N LEU A 20 -25.49 -2.18 59.13
CA LEU A 20 -24.63 -2.21 57.94
C LEU A 20 -23.58 -3.32 58.09
N LYS A 21 -23.46 -4.14 57.09
CA LYS A 21 -22.32 -5.07 56.91
C LYS A 21 -21.70 -4.77 55.56
N GLN A 22 -20.38 -4.53 55.58
CA GLN A 22 -19.64 -4.39 54.31
C GLN A 22 -19.62 -5.74 53.61
N ASP A 23 -19.90 -5.73 52.30
CA ASP A 23 -19.77 -6.90 51.45
C ASP A 23 -18.30 -7.35 51.41
N GLU A 24 -18.07 -8.64 51.50
CA GLU A 24 -16.74 -9.24 51.46
C GLU A 24 -16.20 -9.35 50.02
N ASP A 25 -17.13 -9.38 49.03
CA ASP A 25 -16.79 -9.41 47.64
C ASP A 25 -16.38 -8.04 47.09
N VAL A 26 -15.48 -8.03 46.14
CA VAL A 26 -15.11 -6.84 45.37
C VAL A 26 -15.91 -6.78 44.05
N LEU A 27 -16.05 -5.57 43.51
CA LEU A 27 -16.70 -5.39 42.21
C LEU A 27 -15.89 -6.10 41.10
N ASP A 28 -16.62 -6.68 40.14
CA ASP A 28 -16.05 -7.33 38.97
C ASP A 28 -15.18 -6.37 38.13
N THR A 29 -14.14 -6.89 37.50
CA THR A 29 -13.28 -6.14 36.59
C THR A 29 -14.07 -5.45 35.49
N TRP A 30 -15.16 -6.07 35.01
CA TRP A 30 -16.03 -5.46 34.00
C TRP A 30 -16.74 -4.19 34.49
N PHE A 31 -16.95 -4.03 35.81
CA PHE A 31 -17.46 -2.79 36.35
C PHE A 31 -16.46 -1.65 36.13
N SER A 32 -15.21 -1.84 36.52
CA SER A 32 -14.15 -0.84 36.30
C SER A 32 -13.94 -0.55 34.81
N SER A 33 -13.95 -1.59 33.98
CA SER A 33 -13.85 -1.48 32.52
C SER A 33 -15.02 -0.70 31.92
N GLY A 34 -16.21 -0.84 32.46
CA GLY A 34 -17.39 -0.07 32.03
C GLY A 34 -17.35 1.41 32.37
N LEU A 35 -16.56 1.81 33.39
CA LEU A 35 -16.35 3.21 33.75
C LEU A 35 -15.31 3.93 32.91
N TRP A 36 -14.51 3.21 32.14
CA TRP A 36 -13.34 3.71 31.40
C TRP A 36 -13.57 5.02 30.63
N PRO A 37 -14.66 5.19 29.83
CA PRO A 37 -14.82 6.37 28.98
C PRO A 37 -14.92 7.69 29.73
N PHE A 38 -15.28 7.66 30.99
CA PHE A 38 -15.48 8.88 31.79
C PHE A 38 -14.61 8.90 33.07
N SER A 39 -14.27 7.77 33.67
CA SER A 39 -13.39 7.73 34.83
C SER A 39 -11.97 8.25 34.52
N THR A 40 -11.46 7.99 33.32
CA THR A 40 -10.14 8.48 32.86
C THR A 40 -10.12 9.99 32.58
N LEU A 41 -11.28 10.60 32.41
CA LEU A 41 -11.43 12.04 32.13
C LEU A 41 -11.74 12.88 33.38
N GLY A 42 -11.67 12.25 34.56
CA GLY A 42 -11.79 12.94 35.83
C GLY A 42 -13.17 12.78 36.53
N TRP A 43 -14.08 11.94 35.95
CA TRP A 43 -15.32 11.62 36.71
C TRP A 43 -14.97 11.00 38.06
N PRO A 44 -15.68 11.34 39.19
CA PRO A 44 -17.00 12.00 39.25
C PRO A 44 -16.98 13.53 39.26
N GLN A 45 -15.84 14.20 39.08
CA GLN A 45 -15.75 15.66 39.00
C GLN A 45 -16.31 16.15 37.68
N LYS A 46 -17.56 16.66 37.68
CA LYS A 46 -18.25 17.10 36.45
C LYS A 46 -17.61 18.34 35.77
N ASP A 47 -16.87 19.12 36.57
CA ASP A 47 -16.15 20.33 36.13
C ASP A 47 -14.68 20.04 35.71
N ALA A 48 -14.23 18.80 35.71
CA ALA A 48 -12.93 18.42 35.19
C ALA A 48 -12.81 18.87 33.73
N LYS A 49 -11.70 19.54 33.39
CA LYS A 49 -11.46 20.09 32.04
C LYS A 49 -11.54 19.02 30.93
N ASP A 50 -10.94 17.88 31.19
CA ASP A 50 -10.93 16.77 30.21
C ASP A 50 -12.34 16.20 30.03
N MET A 51 -13.15 16.12 31.13
CA MET A 51 -14.54 15.68 31.06
C MET A 51 -15.39 16.63 30.21
N GLN A 52 -15.19 17.95 30.34
CA GLN A 52 -15.92 18.94 29.55
C GLN A 52 -15.48 18.97 28.07
N HIS A 53 -14.21 18.68 27.79
CA HIS A 53 -13.66 18.80 26.46
C HIS A 53 -13.77 17.50 25.63
N TYR A 54 -13.52 16.36 26.23
CA TYR A 54 -13.39 15.08 25.53
C TYR A 54 -14.58 14.13 25.71
N TYR A 55 -15.50 14.40 26.59
CA TYR A 55 -16.68 13.55 26.81
C TYR A 55 -17.95 14.16 26.21
N PRO A 56 -18.76 13.42 25.44
CA PRO A 56 -18.56 12.07 24.92
C PRO A 56 -17.40 12.00 23.90
N THR A 57 -16.67 10.88 23.91
CA THR A 57 -15.58 10.69 22.94
C THR A 57 -16.11 10.54 21.51
N SER A 58 -15.27 10.81 20.51
CA SER A 58 -15.70 10.76 19.11
C SER A 58 -15.99 9.33 18.65
N MET A 59 -15.13 8.39 19.03
CA MET A 59 -15.22 7.00 18.59
C MET A 59 -14.62 6.06 19.65
N LEU A 60 -15.24 4.89 19.82
CA LEU A 60 -14.67 3.73 20.48
C LEU A 60 -14.26 2.71 19.42
N GLU A 61 -13.01 2.29 19.43
CA GLU A 61 -12.51 1.21 18.59
C GLU A 61 -12.37 -0.05 19.43
N THR A 62 -12.88 -1.19 18.93
CA THR A 62 -12.89 -2.47 19.65
C THR A 62 -13.06 -3.66 18.72
N GLY A 63 -12.83 -4.88 19.24
CA GLY A 63 -13.26 -6.11 18.59
C GLY A 63 -14.77 -6.33 18.73
N TRP A 64 -15.39 -6.90 17.72
CA TRP A 64 -16.82 -7.23 17.72
C TRP A 64 -17.22 -8.26 18.78
N ASP A 65 -16.29 -9.11 19.23
CA ASP A 65 -16.50 -10.20 20.18
C ASP A 65 -16.75 -9.73 21.62
N ILE A 66 -16.41 -8.47 21.96
CA ILE A 66 -16.65 -7.87 23.26
C ILE A 66 -17.69 -6.73 23.25
N LEU A 67 -18.48 -6.61 22.18
CA LEU A 67 -19.56 -5.61 22.12
C LEU A 67 -20.53 -5.73 23.30
N PHE A 68 -20.97 -6.95 23.61
CA PHE A 68 -21.91 -7.17 24.69
C PHE A 68 -21.26 -7.00 26.07
N PHE A 69 -20.09 -7.60 26.29
CA PHE A 69 -19.47 -7.60 27.61
C PHE A 69 -18.81 -6.27 27.98
N TRP A 70 -18.35 -5.50 27.02
CA TRP A 70 -17.66 -4.25 27.28
C TRP A 70 -18.42 -3.02 26.80
N VAL A 71 -18.77 -2.95 25.53
CA VAL A 71 -19.40 -1.76 24.93
C VAL A 71 -20.77 -1.50 25.54
N ALA A 72 -21.63 -2.53 25.63
CA ALA A 72 -22.95 -2.37 26.22
C ALA A 72 -22.87 -1.92 27.71
N ARG A 73 -21.92 -2.44 28.48
CA ARG A 73 -21.69 -2.02 29.88
C ARG A 73 -21.22 -0.58 29.98
N MET A 74 -20.30 -0.14 29.09
CA MET A 74 -19.89 1.28 29.03
C MET A 74 -21.07 2.20 28.73
N ILE A 75 -21.95 1.81 27.81
CA ILE A 75 -23.16 2.58 27.49
C ILE A 75 -24.10 2.65 28.69
N MET A 76 -24.38 1.53 29.33
CA MET A 76 -25.27 1.46 30.50
C MET A 76 -24.73 2.32 31.63
N LEU A 77 -23.47 2.17 32.01
CA LEU A 77 -22.85 2.93 33.11
C LEU A 77 -22.67 4.41 32.74
N GLY A 78 -22.29 4.72 31.47
CA GLY A 78 -22.19 6.08 30.97
C GLY A 78 -23.52 6.83 31.08
N VAL A 79 -24.59 6.26 30.56
CA VAL A 79 -25.94 6.87 30.66
C VAL A 79 -26.38 6.99 32.12
N HIS A 80 -26.14 5.96 32.94
CA HIS A 80 -26.54 5.99 34.35
C HIS A 80 -25.82 7.08 35.18
N HIS A 81 -24.50 7.21 34.99
CA HIS A 81 -23.68 8.09 35.82
C HIS A 81 -23.55 9.52 35.28
N THR A 82 -23.59 9.69 33.94
CA THR A 82 -23.37 11.00 33.31
C THR A 82 -24.59 11.57 32.60
N GLY A 83 -25.63 10.75 32.37
CA GLY A 83 -26.81 11.14 31.59
C GLY A 83 -26.57 11.20 30.07
N GLN A 84 -25.41 10.79 29.59
CA GLN A 84 -25.02 10.87 28.18
C GLN A 84 -24.42 9.56 27.66
N LEU A 85 -24.54 9.33 26.35
CA LEU A 85 -23.80 8.25 25.69
C LEU A 85 -22.29 8.52 25.77
N PRO A 86 -21.47 7.51 26.10
CA PRO A 86 -20.03 7.72 26.31
C PRO A 86 -19.22 7.98 25.04
N PHE A 87 -19.74 7.62 23.89
CA PHE A 87 -19.10 7.80 22.57
C PHE A 87 -20.16 7.93 21.48
N LYS A 88 -19.80 8.58 20.35
CA LYS A 88 -20.70 8.85 19.24
C LYS A 88 -20.74 7.70 18.25
N GLU A 89 -19.64 6.96 18.11
CA GLU A 89 -19.44 5.90 17.12
C GLU A 89 -18.72 4.72 17.78
N VAL A 90 -19.04 3.50 17.34
CA VAL A 90 -18.31 2.27 17.69
C VAL A 90 -17.75 1.67 16.41
N PHE A 91 -16.44 1.60 16.32
CA PHE A 91 -15.75 0.96 15.19
C PHE A 91 -15.28 -0.43 15.60
N CYS A 92 -15.81 -1.46 14.92
CA CYS A 92 -15.42 -2.84 15.14
C CYS A 92 -14.37 -3.25 14.14
N HIS A 93 -13.11 -3.34 14.58
CA HIS A 93 -11.99 -3.78 13.73
C HIS A 93 -12.03 -5.27 13.43
N ALA A 94 -11.33 -5.68 12.35
CA ALA A 94 -11.12 -7.08 12.03
C ALA A 94 -10.18 -7.74 13.05
N MET A 95 -10.45 -9.01 13.40
CA MET A 95 -9.60 -9.77 14.31
C MET A 95 -8.36 -10.28 13.58
N VAL A 96 -7.21 -10.20 14.25
CA VAL A 96 -5.94 -10.72 13.72
C VAL A 96 -5.86 -12.22 14.02
N ARG A 97 -5.64 -13.00 12.97
CA ARG A 97 -5.46 -14.46 12.99
C ARG A 97 -4.07 -14.83 12.51
N ASP A 98 -3.64 -16.06 12.77
CA ASP A 98 -2.39 -16.56 12.20
C ASP A 98 -2.48 -16.69 10.66
N ALA A 99 -1.37 -17.01 10.00
CA ALA A 99 -1.30 -17.14 8.54
C ALA A 99 -2.26 -18.21 7.96
N HIS A 100 -2.73 -19.13 8.80
CA HIS A 100 -3.68 -20.20 8.44
C HIS A 100 -5.14 -19.86 8.79
N GLY A 101 -5.42 -18.62 9.23
CA GLY A 101 -6.76 -18.16 9.59
C GLY A 101 -7.26 -18.66 10.95
N ARG A 102 -6.40 -19.25 11.81
CA ARG A 102 -6.78 -19.70 13.14
C ARG A 102 -6.71 -18.55 14.14
N LYS A 103 -7.65 -18.51 15.08
CA LYS A 103 -7.60 -17.54 16.20
C LYS A 103 -6.29 -17.74 16.96
N MET A 104 -5.55 -16.65 17.17
CA MET A 104 -4.35 -16.70 17.99
C MET A 104 -4.72 -16.84 19.47
N SER A 105 -4.11 -17.81 20.14
CA SER A 105 -4.28 -18.00 21.58
C SER A 105 -3.00 -18.56 22.22
N LYS A 106 -2.79 -18.20 23.48
CA LYS A 106 -1.65 -18.73 24.26
C LYS A 106 -1.69 -20.26 24.34
N SER A 107 -2.89 -20.86 24.43
CA SER A 107 -3.09 -22.31 24.51
C SER A 107 -2.77 -23.07 23.21
N LEU A 108 -2.71 -22.40 22.06
CA LEU A 108 -2.33 -23.00 20.80
C LEU A 108 -0.85 -22.75 20.43
N GLY A 109 -0.15 -21.88 21.16
CA GLY A 109 1.22 -21.52 20.89
C GLY A 109 1.45 -20.82 19.53
N ASN A 110 0.39 -20.25 18.95
CA ASN A 110 0.42 -19.56 17.64
C ASN A 110 0.35 -18.04 17.77
N VAL A 111 0.52 -17.51 18.98
CA VAL A 111 0.60 -16.06 19.21
C VAL A 111 1.94 -15.56 18.69
N ILE A 112 1.89 -14.51 17.88
CA ILE A 112 3.07 -13.79 17.41
C ILE A 112 3.15 -12.49 18.23
N ASP A 113 4.26 -12.32 18.97
CA ASP A 113 4.53 -11.09 19.68
C ASP A 113 4.88 -9.99 18.66
N PRO A 114 4.23 -8.83 18.69
CA PRO A 114 4.59 -7.70 17.83
C PRO A 114 6.08 -7.31 17.93
N ILE A 115 6.69 -7.43 19.11
CA ILE A 115 8.11 -7.12 19.30
C ILE A 115 8.99 -8.08 18.50
N ASP A 116 8.64 -9.37 18.43
CA ASP A 116 9.37 -10.35 17.64
C ASP A 116 9.31 -10.06 16.12
N VAL A 117 8.26 -9.39 15.66
CA VAL A 117 8.15 -8.91 14.26
C VAL A 117 8.95 -7.63 14.06
N ILE A 118 8.92 -6.72 15.04
CA ILE A 118 9.62 -5.43 14.98
C ILE A 118 11.13 -5.63 15.01
N GLU A 119 11.64 -6.41 15.96
CA GLU A 119 13.06 -6.59 16.23
C GLU A 119 13.66 -7.79 15.50
N GLY A 120 12.82 -8.72 15.09
CA GLY A 120 13.21 -10.01 14.56
C GLY A 120 13.54 -11.02 15.67
N ILE A 121 13.36 -12.30 15.37
CA ILE A 121 13.67 -13.39 16.31
C ILE A 121 14.11 -14.64 15.54
N SER A 122 15.11 -15.35 16.07
CA SER A 122 15.54 -16.64 15.51
C SER A 122 14.51 -17.75 15.75
N LEU A 123 14.59 -18.85 15.00
CA LEU A 123 13.73 -20.01 15.23
C LEU A 123 13.91 -20.60 16.65
N GLU A 124 15.16 -20.62 17.15
CA GLU A 124 15.46 -21.05 18.52
C GLU A 124 14.79 -20.14 19.55
N GLY A 125 14.82 -18.83 19.32
CA GLY A 125 14.15 -17.84 20.17
C GLY A 125 12.63 -18.06 20.18
N LEU A 126 12.00 -18.33 19.03
CA LEU A 126 10.58 -18.67 18.96
C LEU A 126 10.26 -19.94 19.77
N HIS A 127 11.10 -20.98 19.67
CA HIS A 127 10.94 -22.21 20.45
C HIS A 127 11.12 -21.99 21.94
N GLN A 128 12.03 -21.06 22.34
CA GLN A 128 12.20 -20.71 23.75
C GLN A 128 10.98 -20.00 24.30
N ARG A 129 10.36 -19.07 23.56
CA ARG A 129 9.11 -18.40 23.95
C ARG A 129 7.95 -19.38 24.23
N LEU A 130 7.86 -20.49 23.47
CA LEU A 130 6.86 -21.52 23.74
C LEU A 130 7.04 -22.17 25.11
N ARG A 131 8.29 -22.33 25.60
CA ARG A 131 8.62 -22.94 26.89
C ARG A 131 8.43 -22.00 28.07
N GLU A 132 8.44 -20.70 27.83
CA GLU A 132 8.16 -19.66 28.85
C GLU A 132 6.66 -19.53 29.16
N GLY A 133 5.79 -20.12 28.33
CA GLY A 133 4.35 -20.15 28.51
C GLY A 133 3.88 -21.34 29.37
N ASN A 134 2.56 -21.44 29.56
CA ASN A 134 1.91 -22.51 30.32
C ASN A 134 1.41 -23.66 29.42
N LEU A 135 2.11 -23.96 28.31
CA LEU A 135 1.79 -25.04 27.40
C LEU A 135 2.32 -26.37 27.93
N ASP A 136 1.61 -27.47 27.74
CA ASP A 136 2.18 -28.80 27.98
C ASP A 136 3.20 -29.18 26.90
N GLU A 137 4.04 -30.19 27.20
CA GLU A 137 5.12 -30.58 26.27
C GLU A 137 4.60 -31.05 24.90
N LYS A 138 3.42 -31.63 24.84
CA LYS A 138 2.83 -32.11 23.60
C LYS A 138 2.40 -30.95 22.69
N GLU A 139 1.80 -29.92 23.28
CA GLU A 139 1.43 -28.70 22.55
C GLU A 139 2.68 -27.88 22.17
N ILE A 140 3.70 -27.80 23.03
CA ILE A 140 5.00 -27.16 22.70
C ILE A 140 5.61 -27.83 21.46
N ASN A 141 5.68 -29.18 21.43
CA ASN A 141 6.27 -29.89 20.30
C ASN A 141 5.48 -29.66 19.00
N LYS A 142 4.16 -29.63 19.08
CA LYS A 142 3.29 -29.35 17.92
C LYS A 142 3.44 -27.91 17.41
N ALA A 143 3.46 -26.95 18.32
CA ALA A 143 3.68 -25.53 17.99
C ALA A 143 5.07 -25.31 17.38
N ALA A 144 6.13 -25.92 17.94
CA ALA A 144 7.49 -25.84 17.43
C ALA A 144 7.62 -26.40 16.00
N GLN A 145 6.93 -27.52 15.69
CA GLN A 145 6.88 -28.04 14.33
C GLN A 145 6.18 -27.08 13.37
N GLY A 146 5.08 -26.44 13.81
CA GLY A 146 4.41 -25.38 13.05
C GLY A 146 5.33 -24.20 12.78
N GLN A 147 5.98 -23.67 13.82
CA GLN A 147 6.93 -22.56 13.69
C GLN A 147 8.12 -22.90 12.76
N LYS A 148 8.66 -24.11 12.83
CA LYS A 148 9.71 -24.54 11.92
C LYS A 148 9.26 -24.60 10.46
N LYS A 149 7.99 -24.92 10.21
CA LYS A 149 7.41 -24.92 8.85
C LYS A 149 7.16 -23.51 8.34
N ASP A 150 6.56 -22.66 9.18
CA ASP A 150 6.12 -21.34 8.80
C ASP A 150 7.30 -20.32 8.81
N TYR A 151 8.25 -20.48 9.74
CA TYR A 151 9.40 -19.60 9.96
C TYR A 151 10.73 -20.38 10.03
N PRO A 152 11.17 -21.04 8.96
CA PRO A 152 12.34 -21.94 9.00
C PRO A 152 13.66 -21.23 9.38
N ARG A 153 13.69 -19.92 9.21
CA ARG A 153 14.84 -19.04 9.59
C ARG A 153 14.50 -18.05 10.71
N GLY A 154 13.38 -18.25 11.40
CA GLY A 154 12.81 -17.25 12.31
C GLY A 154 12.08 -16.13 11.58
N ILE A 155 11.74 -15.07 12.33
CA ILE A 155 11.09 -13.87 11.83
C ILE A 155 12.16 -12.80 11.59
N PRO A 156 12.30 -12.24 10.38
CA PRO A 156 13.27 -11.18 10.12
C PRO A 156 12.82 -9.88 10.81
N GLN A 157 13.79 -9.02 11.14
CA GLN A 157 13.49 -7.67 11.64
C GLN A 157 12.72 -6.86 10.60
N CYS A 158 11.46 -6.52 10.87
CA CYS A 158 10.60 -5.78 9.96
C CYS A 158 10.48 -4.30 10.32
N GLY A 159 10.55 -3.95 11.60
CA GLY A 159 10.35 -2.61 12.11
C GLY A 159 8.88 -2.25 12.34
N THR A 160 8.65 -1.26 13.19
CA THR A 160 7.33 -0.85 13.64
C THR A 160 6.46 -0.34 12.50
N ASP A 161 7.00 0.51 11.63
CA ASP A 161 6.22 1.10 10.51
C ASP A 161 5.72 0.06 9.52
N ALA A 162 6.54 -0.96 9.21
CA ALA A 162 6.13 -2.04 8.32
C ALA A 162 4.99 -2.87 8.92
N LEU A 163 5.04 -3.18 10.22
CA LEU A 163 3.99 -3.90 10.92
C LEU A 163 2.69 -3.08 10.96
N ARG A 164 2.75 -1.80 11.37
CA ARG A 164 1.60 -0.90 11.42
C ARG A 164 0.92 -0.78 10.06
N PHE A 165 1.71 -0.53 9.02
CA PHE A 165 1.19 -0.41 7.66
C PHE A 165 0.54 -1.71 7.17
N THR A 166 1.15 -2.87 7.48
CA THR A 166 0.57 -4.18 7.13
C THR A 166 -0.81 -4.36 7.77
N LEU A 167 -0.93 -4.09 9.06
CA LEU A 167 -2.21 -4.23 9.77
C LEU A 167 -3.29 -3.34 9.16
N CYS A 168 -2.97 -2.07 8.87
CA CYS A 168 -3.90 -1.15 8.20
C CYS A 168 -4.24 -1.59 6.78
N ALA A 169 -3.25 -2.07 6.01
CA ALA A 169 -3.44 -2.48 4.61
C ALA A 169 -4.32 -3.73 4.44
N TYR A 170 -4.47 -4.53 5.49
CA TYR A 170 -5.33 -5.72 5.47
C TYR A 170 -6.62 -5.55 6.27
N THR A 171 -6.87 -4.38 6.83
CA THR A 171 -8.10 -4.08 7.57
C THR A 171 -9.26 -3.87 6.59
N ALA A 172 -10.03 -4.91 6.33
CA ALA A 172 -11.28 -4.83 5.57
C ALA A 172 -12.47 -5.01 6.50
N ALA A 173 -13.54 -4.26 6.27
CA ALA A 173 -14.75 -4.36 7.07
C ALA A 173 -15.29 -5.82 7.03
N GLY A 174 -15.54 -6.39 8.22
CA GLY A 174 -16.16 -7.70 8.39
C GLY A 174 -15.30 -8.92 8.02
N ARG A 175 -14.01 -8.76 7.77
CA ARG A 175 -13.09 -9.87 7.48
C ARG A 175 -11.92 -9.89 8.44
N ASP A 176 -11.60 -11.07 8.99
CA ASP A 176 -10.42 -11.27 9.82
C ASP A 176 -9.13 -11.11 9.00
N ILE A 177 -8.08 -10.64 9.66
CA ILE A 177 -6.75 -10.42 9.07
C ILE A 177 -5.91 -11.67 9.31
N ASN A 178 -5.55 -12.38 8.25
CA ASN A 178 -4.55 -13.44 8.34
C ASN A 178 -3.16 -12.81 8.27
N LEU A 179 -2.49 -12.72 9.42
CA LEU A 179 -1.17 -12.10 9.51
C LEU A 179 -0.11 -13.00 8.91
N ASP A 180 0.42 -12.58 7.77
CA ASP A 180 1.53 -13.22 7.07
C ASP A 180 2.78 -12.34 7.18
N ILE A 181 3.81 -12.86 7.82
CA ILE A 181 5.08 -12.17 8.08
C ILE A 181 5.81 -11.81 6.76
N MET A 182 5.68 -12.63 5.71
CA MET A 182 6.26 -12.31 4.40
C MET A 182 5.70 -11.00 3.81
N ARG A 183 4.45 -10.69 4.12
CA ARG A 183 3.84 -9.42 3.71
C ARG A 183 4.38 -8.24 4.51
N VAL A 184 4.64 -8.44 5.82
CA VAL A 184 5.29 -7.42 6.66
C VAL A 184 6.69 -7.10 6.12
N GLU A 185 7.46 -8.13 5.73
CA GLU A 185 8.76 -7.95 5.08
C GLU A 185 8.64 -7.16 3.75
N GLY A 186 7.57 -7.37 2.99
CA GLY A 186 7.26 -6.58 1.79
C GLY A 186 7.17 -5.08 2.10
N TYR A 187 6.48 -4.70 3.16
CA TYR A 187 6.38 -3.29 3.58
C TYR A 187 7.67 -2.77 4.23
N ARG A 188 8.51 -3.62 4.80
CA ARG A 188 9.88 -3.22 5.18
C ARG A 188 10.69 -2.78 3.97
N LYS A 189 10.55 -3.48 2.83
CA LYS A 189 11.18 -3.08 1.56
C LYS A 189 10.61 -1.74 1.05
N PHE A 190 9.33 -1.48 1.29
CA PHE A 190 8.73 -0.18 1.00
C PHE A 190 9.33 0.95 1.86
N CYS A 191 9.55 0.76 3.16
CA CYS A 191 10.28 1.73 3.99
C CYS A 191 11.69 2.04 3.40
N ASN A 192 12.41 1.02 2.93
CA ASN A 192 13.69 1.22 2.26
C ASN A 192 13.56 2.00 0.94
N LYS A 193 12.47 1.79 0.19
CA LYS A 193 12.19 2.56 -1.04
C LYS A 193 11.95 4.03 -0.72
N LEU A 194 11.14 4.34 0.31
CA LEU A 194 10.89 5.71 0.80
C LEU A 194 12.21 6.42 1.17
N TRP A 195 13.04 5.74 1.95
CA TRP A 195 14.34 6.25 2.35
C TRP A 195 15.24 6.57 1.16
N ASN A 196 15.38 5.63 0.24
CA ASN A 196 16.23 5.81 -0.94
C ASN A 196 15.68 6.86 -1.90
N ALA A 197 14.36 6.94 -2.10
CA ALA A 197 13.73 7.98 -2.91
C ALA A 197 13.96 9.37 -2.33
N THR A 198 13.75 9.55 -1.01
CA THR A 198 14.00 10.83 -0.34
C THR A 198 15.49 11.19 -0.39
N ARG A 199 16.40 10.22 -0.15
CA ARG A 199 17.85 10.45 -0.26
C ARG A 199 18.25 10.91 -1.67
N PHE A 200 17.71 10.26 -2.71
CA PHE A 200 17.94 10.68 -4.09
C PHE A 200 17.40 12.07 -4.35
N ALA A 201 16.19 12.36 -3.90
CA ALA A 201 15.57 13.67 -4.07
C ALA A 201 16.38 14.79 -3.39
N LEU A 202 16.91 14.54 -2.20
CA LEU A 202 17.79 15.50 -1.50
C LEU A 202 19.05 15.84 -2.30
N LEU A 203 19.58 14.89 -3.11
CA LEU A 203 20.69 15.21 -4.03
C LEU A 203 20.27 16.15 -5.15
N LYS A 204 18.98 16.17 -5.52
CA LYS A 204 18.44 17.07 -6.54
C LYS A 204 17.94 18.40 -5.97
N LEU A 205 17.76 18.49 -4.65
CA LEU A 205 17.35 19.69 -3.92
C LEU A 205 18.57 20.44 -3.30
N GLN A 206 19.76 20.33 -3.92
CA GLN A 206 20.98 21.02 -3.52
C GLN A 206 21.11 22.39 -4.22
N ASP A 207 22.29 22.99 -4.15
CA ASP A 207 22.64 24.24 -4.83
C ASP A 207 21.83 25.47 -4.39
N GLY A 208 21.53 25.56 -3.09
CA GLY A 208 20.80 26.68 -2.51
C GLY A 208 19.30 26.67 -2.77
N TYR A 209 18.74 25.51 -3.13
CA TYR A 209 17.30 25.35 -3.27
C TYR A 209 16.57 25.78 -1.99
N GLN A 210 15.56 26.61 -2.13
CA GLN A 210 14.68 27.07 -1.06
C GLN A 210 13.24 26.65 -1.40
N PRO A 211 12.56 25.88 -0.52
CA PRO A 211 11.15 25.55 -0.74
C PRO A 211 10.28 26.82 -0.69
N LEU A 212 9.19 26.80 -1.44
CA LEU A 212 8.20 27.87 -1.38
C LEU A 212 7.57 27.94 0.02
N CYS A 213 7.30 29.14 0.52
CA CYS A 213 6.51 29.28 1.74
C CYS A 213 5.06 28.79 1.52
N LEU A 214 4.34 28.49 2.59
CA LEU A 214 2.97 27.97 2.49
C LEU A 214 2.01 28.92 1.76
N ALA A 215 2.20 30.25 1.92
CA ALA A 215 1.38 31.25 1.28
C ALA A 215 1.59 31.37 -0.25
N ASP A 216 2.72 30.89 -0.76
CA ASP A 216 3.09 30.97 -2.18
C ASP A 216 2.94 29.64 -2.92
N GLN A 217 2.62 28.54 -2.21
CA GLN A 217 2.38 27.24 -2.83
C GLN A 217 1.27 27.28 -3.88
N ASP A 218 0.16 27.94 -3.57
CA ASP A 218 -0.99 28.04 -4.46
C ASP A 218 -0.74 28.94 -5.68
N LYS A 219 0.36 29.71 -5.66
CA LYS A 219 0.78 30.56 -6.78
C LYS A 219 1.76 29.86 -7.72
N PHE A 220 2.29 28.71 -7.31
CA PHE A 220 3.23 27.95 -8.13
C PHE A 220 2.52 27.31 -9.32
N VAL A 221 3.03 27.60 -10.52
CA VAL A 221 2.54 27.04 -11.78
C VAL A 221 3.58 26.06 -12.32
N PRO A 222 3.28 24.76 -12.33
CA PRO A 222 4.19 23.75 -12.89
C PRO A 222 4.36 23.94 -14.40
N GLN A 223 5.59 23.80 -14.90
CA GLN A 223 5.90 24.09 -16.31
C GLN A 223 5.68 22.92 -17.24
N SER A 224 6.07 21.72 -16.83
CA SER A 224 6.01 20.53 -17.68
C SER A 224 4.75 19.70 -17.49
N LEU A 225 4.42 18.89 -18.50
CA LEU A 225 3.27 18.00 -18.45
C LEU A 225 3.40 16.96 -17.31
N VAL A 226 4.60 16.42 -17.08
CA VAL A 226 4.84 15.46 -16.02
C VAL A 226 4.72 16.06 -14.62
N GLU A 227 5.07 17.35 -14.44
CA GLU A 227 4.85 18.07 -13.18
C GLU A 227 3.37 18.26 -12.88
N LYS A 228 2.59 18.68 -13.89
CA LYS A 228 1.13 18.80 -13.76
C LYS A 228 0.48 17.45 -13.43
N TRP A 229 0.92 16.40 -14.09
CA TRP A 229 0.44 15.05 -13.84
C TRP A 229 0.70 14.59 -12.40
N ILE A 230 1.93 14.71 -11.90
CA ILE A 230 2.24 14.23 -10.56
C ILE A 230 1.55 15.06 -9.46
N LEU A 231 1.40 16.37 -9.64
CA LEU A 231 0.65 17.22 -8.72
C LEU A 231 -0.84 16.88 -8.73
N HIS A 232 -1.41 16.56 -9.90
CA HIS A 232 -2.79 16.07 -9.99
C HIS A 232 -2.95 14.73 -9.28
N ARG A 233 -2.02 13.79 -9.47
CA ARG A 233 -2.00 12.49 -8.76
C ARG A 233 -1.89 12.66 -7.25
N LEU A 234 -1.02 13.55 -6.78
CA LEU A 234 -0.92 13.90 -5.37
C LEU A 234 -2.24 14.47 -4.83
N ASN A 235 -2.86 15.36 -5.57
CA ASN A 235 -4.11 16.02 -5.21
C ASN A 235 -5.28 15.01 -5.11
N GLN A 236 -5.38 14.08 -6.07
CA GLN A 236 -6.34 12.97 -6.02
C GLN A 236 -6.06 12.04 -4.83
N THR A 237 -4.78 11.75 -4.56
CA THR A 237 -4.37 10.92 -3.42
C THR A 237 -4.78 11.57 -2.10
N ALA A 238 -4.56 12.87 -1.94
CA ALA A 238 -4.98 13.62 -0.77
C ALA A 238 -6.51 13.58 -0.59
N GLN A 239 -7.27 13.79 -1.66
CA GLN A 239 -8.73 13.73 -1.63
C GLN A 239 -9.24 12.36 -1.22
N GLN A 240 -8.76 11.30 -1.89
CA GLN A 240 -9.18 9.92 -1.63
C GLN A 240 -8.82 9.49 -0.22
N LEU A 241 -7.59 9.77 0.21
CA LEU A 241 -7.13 9.38 1.55
C LEU A 241 -7.93 10.08 2.65
N ASN A 242 -8.23 11.37 2.52
CA ASN A 242 -9.09 12.08 3.47
C ASN A 242 -10.49 11.47 3.56
N GLN A 243 -11.09 11.10 2.41
CA GLN A 243 -12.38 10.41 2.38
C GLN A 243 -12.31 9.03 3.05
N ASP A 244 -11.29 8.25 2.71
CA ASP A 244 -11.08 6.91 3.28
C ASP A 244 -10.86 6.96 4.80
N MET A 245 -10.10 7.93 5.29
CA MET A 245 -9.88 8.13 6.73
C MET A 245 -11.18 8.49 7.45
N LEU A 246 -12.01 9.36 6.88
CA LEU A 246 -13.32 9.69 7.43
C LEU A 246 -14.25 8.48 7.48
N GLN A 247 -14.16 7.59 6.49
CA GLN A 247 -14.97 6.37 6.39
C GLN A 247 -14.34 5.16 7.11
N ARG A 248 -13.18 5.30 7.72
CA ARG A 248 -12.42 4.21 8.36
C ARG A 248 -12.00 3.11 7.37
N SER A 249 -11.86 3.44 6.09
CA SER A 249 -11.44 2.53 5.01
C SER A 249 -9.91 2.44 4.92
N PHE A 250 -9.25 1.94 5.97
CA PHE A 250 -7.79 1.97 6.09
C PHE A 250 -7.07 1.20 4.99
N MET A 251 -7.65 0.10 4.49
CA MET A 251 -7.09 -0.65 3.36
C MET A 251 -7.04 0.20 2.08
N SER A 252 -8.10 0.96 1.78
CA SER A 252 -8.14 1.87 0.63
C SER A 252 -7.15 3.02 0.81
N ALA A 253 -7.12 3.65 1.99
CA ALA A 253 -6.21 4.73 2.31
C ALA A 253 -4.74 4.33 2.15
N THR A 254 -4.35 3.17 2.70
CA THR A 254 -2.98 2.65 2.57
C THR A 254 -2.63 2.31 1.13
N SER A 255 -3.56 1.71 0.37
CA SER A 255 -3.34 1.39 -1.05
C SER A 255 -3.17 2.65 -1.89
N CYS A 256 -3.96 3.68 -1.63
CA CYS A 256 -3.89 4.95 -2.33
C CYS A 256 -2.51 5.62 -2.15
N VAL A 257 -2.06 5.79 -0.90
CA VAL A 257 -0.77 6.44 -0.63
C VAL A 257 0.42 5.57 -1.07
N TYR A 258 0.31 4.25 -0.96
CA TYR A 258 1.33 3.32 -1.46
C TYR A 258 1.51 3.43 -2.98
N ASN A 259 0.40 3.48 -3.74
CA ASN A 259 0.43 3.60 -5.20
C ASN A 259 1.05 4.93 -5.63
N PHE A 260 0.68 6.03 -4.99
CA PHE A 260 1.30 7.33 -5.24
C PHE A 260 2.82 7.29 -5.04
N TRP A 261 3.30 6.79 -3.89
CA TRP A 261 4.72 6.73 -3.61
C TRP A 261 5.50 5.84 -4.56
N LEU A 262 5.00 4.62 -4.78
CA LEU A 262 5.74 3.62 -5.53
C LEU A 262 5.62 3.84 -7.04
N TYR A 263 4.40 3.87 -7.53
CA TYR A 263 4.15 3.84 -8.98
C TYR A 263 4.15 5.22 -9.62
N ASP A 264 3.61 6.25 -8.95
CA ASP A 264 3.55 7.57 -9.55
C ASP A 264 4.84 8.36 -9.27
N LEU A 265 5.24 8.51 -8.01
CA LEU A 265 6.40 9.32 -7.64
C LEU A 265 7.73 8.63 -7.99
N CYS A 266 7.97 7.39 -7.48
CA CYS A 266 9.26 6.73 -7.64
C CYS A 266 9.49 6.19 -9.05
N ASP A 267 8.51 5.47 -9.62
CA ASP A 267 8.73 4.74 -10.87
C ASP A 267 8.53 5.61 -12.11
N VAL A 268 7.85 6.77 -11.98
CA VAL A 268 7.60 7.68 -13.10
C VAL A 268 8.23 9.04 -12.87
N TYR A 269 7.75 9.82 -11.90
CA TYR A 269 8.15 11.22 -11.79
C TYR A 269 9.65 11.40 -11.51
N ILE A 270 10.18 10.72 -10.50
CA ILE A 270 11.61 10.79 -10.16
C ILE A 270 12.50 10.34 -11.34
N GLU A 271 12.09 9.35 -12.11
CA GLU A 271 12.83 8.91 -13.29
C GLU A 271 12.77 9.95 -14.43
N ALA A 272 11.57 10.49 -14.68
CA ALA A 272 11.33 11.45 -15.75
C ALA A 272 12.12 12.77 -15.59
N ILE A 273 12.31 13.24 -14.33
CA ILE A 273 12.96 14.51 -14.06
C ILE A 273 14.50 14.42 -13.98
N LYS A 274 15.10 13.24 -14.08
CA LYS A 274 16.56 13.09 -13.98
C LYS A 274 17.32 14.05 -14.89
N PRO A 275 17.02 14.12 -16.22
CA PRO A 275 17.71 15.04 -17.10
C PRO A 275 17.44 16.52 -16.82
N ILE A 276 16.23 16.84 -16.35
CA ILE A 276 15.80 18.22 -16.06
C ILE A 276 16.47 18.76 -14.79
N THR A 277 16.84 17.89 -13.87
CA THR A 277 17.46 18.24 -12.58
C THR A 277 18.99 18.17 -12.61
N ASP A 278 19.61 17.84 -13.75
CA ASP A 278 21.06 17.82 -13.89
C ASP A 278 21.63 19.24 -14.06
N ALA A 279 22.93 19.43 -13.75
CA ALA A 279 23.59 20.74 -13.70
C ALA A 279 23.58 21.52 -15.03
N GLY A 280 23.42 20.83 -16.18
CA GLY A 280 23.34 21.49 -17.50
C GLY A 280 21.94 21.82 -18.00
N ALA A 281 20.89 21.55 -17.19
CA ALA A 281 19.51 21.81 -17.59
C ALA A 281 19.14 23.31 -17.47
N ASP A 282 18.08 23.70 -18.17
CA ASP A 282 17.52 25.05 -18.04
C ASP A 282 17.19 25.37 -16.58
N PRO A 283 17.71 26.48 -16.03
CA PRO A 283 17.52 26.79 -14.61
C PRO A 283 16.06 26.96 -14.19
N SER A 284 15.20 27.48 -15.08
CA SER A 284 13.77 27.65 -14.80
C SER A 284 13.04 26.32 -14.74
N ALA A 285 13.29 25.44 -15.70
CA ALA A 285 12.72 24.08 -15.72
C ALA A 285 13.22 23.25 -14.52
N ARG A 286 14.50 23.36 -14.18
CA ARG A 286 15.09 22.73 -13.00
C ARG A 286 14.42 23.17 -11.71
N LEU A 287 14.25 24.49 -11.53
CA LEU A 287 13.60 25.04 -10.33
C LEU A 287 12.14 24.59 -10.22
N SER A 288 11.41 24.56 -11.35
CA SER A 288 10.02 24.04 -11.41
C SER A 288 9.95 22.57 -11.00
N ALA A 289 10.83 21.74 -11.54
CA ALA A 289 10.91 20.33 -11.16
C ALA A 289 11.28 20.12 -9.69
N GLN A 290 12.19 20.94 -9.14
CA GLN A 290 12.57 20.91 -7.73
C GLN A 290 11.41 21.30 -6.81
N HIS A 291 10.64 22.35 -7.13
CA HIS A 291 9.46 22.74 -6.36
C HIS A 291 8.39 21.65 -6.37
N THR A 292 8.15 21.06 -7.53
CA THR A 292 7.19 19.94 -7.66
C THR A 292 7.65 18.70 -6.88
N LEU A 293 8.93 18.34 -6.97
CA LEU A 293 9.51 17.22 -6.22
C LEU A 293 9.38 17.44 -4.71
N TYR A 294 9.72 18.64 -4.24
CA TYR A 294 9.59 18.98 -2.83
C TYR A 294 8.13 18.91 -2.36
N ALA A 295 7.19 19.46 -3.14
CA ALA A 295 5.76 19.40 -2.81
C ALA A 295 5.26 17.94 -2.68
N CYS A 296 5.70 17.07 -3.60
CA CYS A 296 5.35 15.65 -3.57
C CYS A 296 5.93 14.93 -2.35
N LEU A 297 7.17 15.24 -1.95
CA LEU A 297 7.78 14.64 -0.77
C LEU A 297 7.13 15.12 0.52
N ASP A 298 7.00 16.45 0.70
CA ASP A 298 6.41 17.04 1.89
C ASP A 298 4.97 16.54 2.12
N ALA A 299 4.11 16.66 1.11
CA ALA A 299 2.74 16.21 1.21
C ALA A 299 2.64 14.68 1.27
N GLY A 300 3.42 13.95 0.49
CA GLY A 300 3.43 12.49 0.49
C GLY A 300 3.85 11.89 1.84
N LEU A 301 4.83 12.49 2.54
CA LEU A 301 5.21 12.07 3.89
C LEU A 301 4.10 12.36 4.90
N LYS A 302 3.46 13.52 4.82
CA LYS A 302 2.32 13.88 5.69
C LYS A 302 1.14 12.93 5.49
N LEU A 303 0.80 12.59 4.24
CA LEU A 303 -0.26 11.62 3.93
C LEU A 303 0.05 10.21 4.44
N LEU A 304 1.31 9.81 4.46
CA LEU A 304 1.76 8.49 4.92
C LEU A 304 1.91 8.41 6.45
N HIS A 305 2.14 9.54 7.12
CA HIS A 305 2.47 9.61 8.55
C HIS A 305 1.50 8.88 9.48
N PRO A 306 0.17 8.90 9.32
CA PRO A 306 -0.74 8.16 10.19
C PRO A 306 -0.46 6.64 10.25
N PHE A 307 0.10 6.09 9.19
CA PHE A 307 0.39 4.66 9.05
C PHE A 307 1.83 4.30 9.40
N MET A 308 2.79 5.16 9.03
CA MET A 308 4.24 4.97 9.20
C MET A 308 4.89 6.17 9.90
N PRO A 309 4.59 6.40 11.20
CA PRO A 309 4.98 7.64 11.88
C PRO A 309 6.50 7.82 12.03
N PHE A 310 7.28 6.74 12.19
CA PHE A 310 8.70 6.87 12.52
C PHE A 310 9.54 7.23 11.29
N VAL A 311 9.39 6.51 10.19
CA VAL A 311 10.16 6.78 8.97
C VAL A 311 9.76 8.11 8.34
N THR A 312 8.49 8.49 8.42
CA THR A 312 8.02 9.76 7.84
C THR A 312 8.49 10.96 8.65
N GLU A 313 8.48 10.89 9.97
CA GLU A 313 9.04 11.93 10.86
C GLU A 313 10.52 12.15 10.53
N GLU A 314 11.33 11.08 10.54
CA GLU A 314 12.75 11.13 10.25
C GLU A 314 13.05 11.71 8.87
N LEU A 315 12.30 11.30 7.83
CA LEU A 315 12.50 11.79 6.47
C LEU A 315 12.05 13.25 6.30
N TRP A 316 10.96 13.65 6.97
CA TRP A 316 10.45 15.01 6.91
C TRP A 316 11.45 16.02 7.50
N HIS A 317 12.07 15.69 8.61
CA HIS A 317 13.13 16.52 9.21
C HIS A 317 14.41 16.63 8.36
N ARG A 318 14.60 15.71 7.41
CA ARG A 318 15.72 15.77 6.46
C ARG A 318 15.44 16.64 5.24
N LEU A 319 14.19 16.97 4.98
CA LEU A 319 13.84 17.90 3.89
C LEU A 319 14.32 19.33 4.22
N PRO A 320 14.64 20.13 3.20
CA PRO A 320 14.85 21.56 3.42
C PRO A 320 13.63 22.17 4.11
N GLN A 321 13.86 22.88 5.20
CA GLN A 321 12.77 23.48 5.98
C GLN A 321 12.11 24.62 5.20
N ARG A 322 10.77 24.62 5.16
CA ARG A 322 10.01 25.72 4.56
C ARG A 322 10.20 27.02 5.35
N PRO A 323 10.33 28.14 4.67
CA PRO A 323 10.24 29.44 5.35
C PRO A 323 8.89 29.53 6.08
N GLN A 324 8.94 29.99 7.34
CA GLN A 324 7.75 30.17 8.20
C GLN A 324 7.02 28.88 8.61
N GLU A 325 7.62 27.69 8.41
CA GLU A 325 7.09 26.47 9.01
C GLU A 325 7.30 26.53 10.52
N THR A 326 6.20 26.36 11.28
CA THR A 326 6.20 26.42 12.74
C THR A 326 5.98 25.06 13.38
N ALA A 327 5.66 24.04 12.61
CA ALA A 327 5.48 22.70 13.12
C ALA A 327 6.83 22.08 13.53
N GLU A 328 6.98 21.73 14.80
CA GLU A 328 8.17 21.07 15.33
C GLU A 328 8.24 19.60 14.91
N THR A 329 7.11 18.99 14.62
CA THR A 329 6.97 17.59 14.17
C THR A 329 5.99 17.49 13.02
N ILE A 330 6.12 16.48 12.17
CA ILE A 330 5.19 16.25 11.07
C ILE A 330 3.74 16.03 11.55
N ALA A 331 3.58 15.51 12.78
CA ALA A 331 2.28 15.31 13.40
C ALA A 331 1.51 16.62 13.66
N HIS A 332 2.23 17.73 13.85
CA HIS A 332 1.65 19.05 14.03
C HIS A 332 1.55 19.86 12.72
N ALA A 333 2.14 19.35 11.64
CA ALA A 333 2.05 20.00 10.35
C ALA A 333 0.64 19.87 9.75
N ARG A 334 0.26 20.85 8.92
CA ARG A 334 -1.04 20.82 8.25
C ARG A 334 -1.14 19.58 7.36
N PHE A 335 -2.19 18.80 7.58
CA PHE A 335 -2.48 17.61 6.78
C PHE A 335 -2.91 18.02 5.35
N PRO A 336 -2.42 17.35 4.30
CA PRO A 336 -2.74 17.72 2.92
C PRO A 336 -4.22 17.49 2.59
N GLU A 337 -4.82 18.44 1.92
CA GLU A 337 -6.19 18.41 1.42
C GLU A 337 -6.21 18.65 -0.09
N TRP A 338 -7.31 18.32 -0.74
CA TRP A 338 -7.51 18.60 -2.14
C TRP A 338 -7.48 20.13 -2.43
N GLN A 339 -6.82 20.52 -3.51
CA GLN A 339 -6.64 21.92 -3.91
C GLN A 339 -7.05 22.11 -5.37
N ALA A 340 -7.93 23.08 -5.65
CA ALA A 340 -8.42 23.36 -7.00
C ALA A 340 -7.28 23.79 -7.96
N VAL A 341 -6.25 24.46 -7.46
CA VAL A 341 -5.08 24.90 -8.25
C VAL A 341 -4.22 23.74 -8.78
N HIS A 342 -4.34 22.56 -8.22
CA HIS A 342 -3.64 21.33 -8.64
C HIS A 342 -4.54 20.35 -9.39
N ASP A 343 -5.71 20.79 -9.83
CA ASP A 343 -6.62 19.97 -10.66
C ASP A 343 -6.27 20.13 -12.15
N PHE A 344 -5.32 19.33 -12.61
CA PHE A 344 -4.84 19.26 -13.99
C PHE A 344 -5.39 18.04 -14.73
N GLY A 345 -6.70 17.76 -14.61
CA GLY A 345 -7.30 16.53 -15.13
C GLY A 345 -7.07 16.27 -16.62
N LYS A 346 -7.10 17.31 -17.46
CA LYS A 346 -6.84 17.21 -18.90
C LYS A 346 -5.36 16.87 -19.18
N GLU A 347 -4.45 17.58 -18.57
CA GLU A 347 -3.01 17.38 -18.72
C GLU A 347 -2.58 16.02 -18.15
N ALA A 348 -3.19 15.60 -17.05
CA ALA A 348 -2.96 14.29 -16.46
C ALA A 348 -3.39 13.17 -17.41
N ALA A 349 -4.54 13.28 -18.06
CA ALA A 349 -4.99 12.31 -19.06
C ALA A 349 -4.02 12.22 -20.24
N HIS A 350 -3.49 13.34 -20.73
CA HIS A 350 -2.48 13.34 -21.78
C HIS A 350 -1.20 12.63 -21.34
N PHE A 351 -0.75 12.84 -20.10
CA PHE A 351 0.46 12.15 -19.62
C PHE A 351 0.20 10.66 -19.34
N ASP A 352 -1.00 10.27 -18.93
CA ASP A 352 -1.37 8.86 -18.80
C ASP A 352 -1.22 8.12 -20.14
N ASP A 353 -1.56 8.74 -21.27
CA ASP A 353 -1.33 8.19 -22.62
C ASP A 353 0.16 8.14 -23.00
N VAL A 354 0.94 9.15 -22.63
CA VAL A 354 2.40 9.13 -22.76
C VAL A 354 2.99 7.93 -22.00
N PHE A 355 2.56 7.73 -20.76
CA PHE A 355 3.04 6.63 -19.94
C PHE A 355 2.52 5.27 -20.41
N ALA A 356 1.30 5.19 -20.90
CA ALA A 356 0.77 3.98 -21.55
C ALA A 356 1.60 3.61 -22.80
N THR A 357 2.03 4.60 -23.60
CA THR A 357 2.95 4.43 -24.72
C THR A 357 4.30 3.86 -24.25
N VAL A 358 4.88 4.44 -23.19
CA VAL A 358 6.13 3.92 -22.57
C VAL A 358 5.97 2.46 -22.14
N ARG A 359 4.84 2.11 -21.50
CA ARG A 359 4.57 0.73 -21.08
C ARG A 359 4.44 -0.23 -22.25
N ALA A 360 3.79 0.20 -23.34
CA ALA A 360 3.66 -0.60 -24.55
C ALA A 360 5.03 -0.87 -25.21
N VAL A 361 5.88 0.16 -25.32
CA VAL A 361 7.26 -0.02 -25.83
C VAL A 361 8.07 -0.97 -24.95
N ARG A 362 8.01 -0.79 -23.61
CA ARG A 362 8.70 -1.67 -22.66
C ARG A 362 8.21 -3.11 -22.73
N GLY A 363 6.88 -3.31 -22.88
CA GLY A 363 6.27 -4.62 -23.06
C GLY A 363 6.78 -5.31 -24.32
N LEU A 364 6.68 -4.65 -25.46
CA LEU A 364 7.22 -5.17 -26.71
C LEU A 364 8.73 -5.47 -26.62
N ALA A 365 9.52 -4.54 -26.06
CA ALA A 365 10.95 -4.76 -25.90
C ALA A 365 11.26 -6.00 -25.04
N ALA A 366 10.50 -6.22 -23.97
CA ALA A 366 10.64 -7.41 -23.13
C ALA A 366 10.23 -8.69 -23.85
N ASP A 367 9.13 -8.66 -24.62
CA ASP A 367 8.65 -9.82 -25.41
C ASP A 367 9.66 -10.26 -26.45
N TYR A 368 10.39 -9.31 -27.03
CA TYR A 368 11.44 -9.57 -28.04
C TYR A 368 12.87 -9.58 -27.47
N GLY A 369 13.05 -9.53 -26.14
CA GLY A 369 14.34 -9.62 -25.47
C GLY A 369 15.28 -8.44 -25.72
N LEU A 370 14.75 -7.28 -26.15
CA LEU A 370 15.53 -6.09 -26.41
C LEU A 370 15.84 -5.34 -25.11
N THR A 371 17.11 -5.11 -24.83
CA THR A 371 17.58 -4.37 -23.64
C THR A 371 18.32 -3.06 -23.99
N SER A 372 18.64 -2.87 -25.26
CA SER A 372 19.34 -1.70 -25.83
C SER A 372 18.95 -1.50 -27.29
N GLN A 373 19.33 -0.38 -27.88
CA GLN A 373 19.04 -0.02 -29.27
C GLN A 373 17.54 -0.03 -29.61
N ILE A 374 16.70 0.30 -28.62
CA ILE A 374 15.27 0.33 -28.80
C ILE A 374 14.87 1.51 -29.66
N GLN A 375 14.27 1.22 -30.82
CA GLN A 375 13.74 2.23 -31.73
C GLN A 375 12.24 2.06 -31.88
N ALA A 376 11.48 3.07 -31.43
CA ALA A 376 10.01 3.04 -31.42
C ALA A 376 9.44 4.19 -32.26
N PHE A 377 8.36 3.89 -32.96
CA PHE A 377 7.57 4.85 -33.74
C PHE A 377 6.15 4.85 -33.18
N VAL A 378 5.67 6.02 -32.79
CA VAL A 378 4.35 6.20 -32.18
C VAL A 378 3.42 6.80 -33.23
N GLU A 379 2.52 5.99 -33.76
CA GLU A 379 1.55 6.42 -34.74
C GLU A 379 0.40 7.15 -34.08
N VAL A 380 0.19 8.42 -34.47
CA VAL A 380 -0.86 9.29 -33.95
C VAL A 380 -1.44 10.10 -35.12
N PRO A 381 -2.59 9.71 -35.70
CA PRO A 381 -3.20 10.38 -36.85
C PRO A 381 -3.61 11.84 -36.61
N ASN A 382 -4.08 12.14 -35.39
CA ASN A 382 -4.51 13.50 -35.02
C ASN A 382 -3.31 14.44 -34.81
N ASN A 383 -3.22 15.51 -35.60
CA ASN A 383 -2.10 16.44 -35.57
C ASN A 383 -1.91 17.18 -34.25
N GLU A 384 -3.01 17.67 -33.66
CA GLU A 384 -2.93 18.41 -32.41
C GLU A 384 -2.47 17.49 -31.26
N TYR A 385 -3.03 16.29 -31.23
CA TYR A 385 -2.70 15.31 -30.20
C TYR A 385 -1.28 14.76 -30.40
N ARG A 386 -0.86 14.55 -31.65
CA ARG A 386 0.51 14.16 -31.98
C ARG A 386 1.53 15.19 -31.49
N ALA A 387 1.27 16.50 -31.66
CA ALA A 387 2.15 17.56 -31.15
C ALA A 387 2.33 17.50 -29.64
N VAL A 388 1.29 17.10 -28.87
CA VAL A 388 1.41 16.87 -27.44
C VAL A 388 2.37 15.71 -27.13
N LEU A 389 2.22 14.57 -27.81
CA LEU A 389 3.12 13.41 -27.59
C LEU A 389 4.54 13.70 -28.09
N GLU A 390 4.72 14.41 -29.21
CA GLU A 390 6.02 14.84 -29.72
C GLU A 390 6.80 15.68 -28.69
N SER A 391 6.12 16.59 -28.01
CA SER A 391 6.70 17.38 -26.92
C SER A 391 7.21 16.53 -25.74
N GLN A 392 6.73 15.30 -25.62
CA GLN A 392 7.09 14.35 -24.55
C GLN A 392 8.08 13.27 -24.99
N CYS A 393 8.59 13.29 -26.22
CA CYS A 393 9.55 12.31 -26.70
C CYS A 393 10.80 12.19 -25.83
N SER A 394 11.30 13.30 -25.28
CA SER A 394 12.44 13.32 -24.36
C SER A 394 12.13 12.58 -23.05
N VAL A 395 10.93 12.78 -22.50
CA VAL A 395 10.47 12.08 -21.29
C VAL A 395 10.29 10.58 -21.58
N MET A 396 9.66 10.23 -22.68
CA MET A 396 9.49 8.82 -23.10
C MET A 396 10.86 8.15 -23.30
N HIS A 397 11.81 8.82 -23.96
CA HIS A 397 13.18 8.34 -24.12
C HIS A 397 13.85 8.05 -22.76
N THR A 398 13.71 8.95 -21.80
CA THR A 398 14.25 8.79 -20.44
C THR A 398 13.62 7.63 -19.70
N LEU A 399 12.32 7.45 -19.85
CA LEU A 399 11.57 6.39 -19.17
C LEU A 399 11.78 4.99 -19.82
N ILE A 400 12.18 4.91 -21.07
CA ILE A 400 12.44 3.63 -21.76
C ILE A 400 13.94 3.32 -21.69
N LYS A 401 14.31 2.43 -20.77
CA LYS A 401 15.72 2.02 -20.62
C LYS A 401 16.24 1.39 -21.92
N GLY A 402 17.37 1.87 -22.42
CA GLY A 402 17.99 1.39 -23.67
C GLY A 402 17.32 1.96 -24.92
N CYS A 403 16.47 2.99 -24.80
CA CYS A 403 15.91 3.71 -25.93
C CYS A 403 17.00 4.46 -26.68
N GLU A 404 17.08 4.23 -27.97
CA GLU A 404 17.94 4.97 -28.88
C GLU A 404 17.14 6.04 -29.63
N LYS A 405 15.93 5.69 -30.04
CA LYS A 405 15.05 6.58 -30.81
C LYS A 405 13.60 6.36 -30.49
N ILE A 406 12.87 7.46 -30.29
CA ILE A 406 11.40 7.46 -30.25
C ILE A 406 10.88 8.67 -30.98
N VAL A 407 9.98 8.47 -31.93
CA VAL A 407 9.39 9.53 -32.77
C VAL A 407 7.90 9.29 -32.97
N CYS A 408 7.14 10.38 -33.04
CA CYS A 408 5.73 10.32 -33.41
C CYS A 408 5.59 10.44 -34.94
N VAL A 409 4.70 9.65 -35.51
CA VAL A 409 4.41 9.64 -36.96
C VAL A 409 2.89 9.77 -37.21
N PRO A 410 2.48 10.37 -38.33
CA PRO A 410 1.06 10.57 -38.64
C PRO A 410 0.36 9.30 -39.10
N ALA A 411 1.08 8.35 -39.72
CA ALA A 411 0.52 7.14 -40.31
C ALA A 411 1.50 5.97 -40.32
N ALA A 412 0.97 4.76 -40.41
CA ALA A 412 1.76 3.54 -40.51
C ALA A 412 2.71 3.50 -41.76
N SER A 413 2.36 4.24 -42.81
CA SER A 413 3.24 4.38 -44.01
C SER A 413 4.58 5.05 -43.70
N ASP A 414 4.67 5.81 -42.60
CA ASP A 414 5.90 6.51 -42.21
C ASP A 414 6.78 5.69 -41.24
N VAL A 415 6.36 4.45 -40.97
CA VAL A 415 7.07 3.51 -40.08
C VAL A 415 7.98 2.61 -40.97
N PRO A 416 9.24 2.39 -40.57
CA PRO A 416 10.11 1.47 -41.31
C PRO A 416 9.58 0.03 -41.26
N PRO A 417 9.85 -0.79 -42.33
CA PRO A 417 9.47 -2.19 -42.31
C PRO A 417 10.24 -2.97 -41.23
N GLY A 418 9.66 -4.08 -40.79
CA GLY A 418 10.27 -4.92 -39.74
C GLY A 418 9.95 -4.48 -38.31
N CYS A 419 8.90 -3.71 -38.14
CA CYS A 419 8.36 -3.35 -36.81
C CYS A 419 7.26 -4.31 -36.37
N VAL A 420 7.18 -4.53 -35.04
CA VAL A 420 6.04 -5.14 -34.36
C VAL A 420 5.15 -4.05 -33.80
N VAL A 421 3.86 -4.35 -33.67
CA VAL A 421 2.84 -3.34 -33.32
C VAL A 421 2.13 -3.70 -32.04
N ALA A 422 1.91 -2.71 -31.18
CA ALA A 422 0.98 -2.79 -30.03
C ALA A 422 0.01 -1.60 -30.06
N SER A 423 -1.25 -1.84 -29.83
CA SER A 423 -2.26 -0.78 -29.66
C SER A 423 -2.24 -0.27 -28.23
N VAL A 424 -2.12 1.03 -28.05
CA VAL A 424 -2.21 1.72 -26.76
C VAL A 424 -3.64 2.18 -26.52
N SER A 425 -4.25 2.81 -27.55
CA SER A 425 -5.64 3.24 -27.54
C SER A 425 -6.21 3.18 -28.96
N SER A 426 -7.43 3.62 -29.15
CA SER A 426 -8.02 3.74 -30.50
C SER A 426 -7.31 4.76 -31.41
N SER A 427 -6.51 5.66 -30.83
CA SER A 427 -5.83 6.76 -31.51
C SER A 427 -4.28 6.70 -31.42
N ILE A 428 -3.72 5.72 -30.72
CA ILE A 428 -2.28 5.58 -30.53
C ILE A 428 -1.87 4.13 -30.78
N GLN A 429 -0.94 3.92 -31.71
CA GLN A 429 -0.26 2.65 -31.93
C GLN A 429 1.25 2.81 -31.76
N VAL A 430 1.87 1.79 -31.20
CA VAL A 430 3.34 1.73 -31.02
C VAL A 430 3.90 0.70 -31.97
N HIS A 431 4.88 1.11 -32.74
CA HIS A 431 5.65 0.25 -33.64
C HIS A 431 7.08 0.16 -33.11
N LEU A 432 7.56 -1.04 -32.81
CA LEU A 432 8.91 -1.30 -32.31
C LEU A 432 9.72 -1.98 -33.39
N LEU A 433 10.87 -1.41 -33.79
CA LEU A 433 11.77 -2.00 -34.77
C LEU A 433 12.46 -3.21 -34.15
N VAL A 434 12.28 -4.37 -34.77
CA VAL A 434 12.89 -5.64 -34.36
C VAL A 434 13.78 -6.25 -35.45
N SER A 435 13.58 -5.88 -36.71
CA SER A 435 14.39 -6.36 -37.82
C SER A 435 15.85 -5.91 -37.68
N GLY A 436 16.78 -6.86 -37.86
CA GLY A 436 18.22 -6.63 -37.69
C GLY A 436 18.72 -6.58 -36.24
N LEU A 437 17.81 -6.56 -35.24
CA LEU A 437 18.16 -6.54 -33.83
C LEU A 437 17.87 -7.86 -33.11
N VAL A 438 17.00 -8.69 -33.69
CA VAL A 438 16.59 -9.97 -33.14
C VAL A 438 17.00 -11.08 -34.08
N ASP A 439 17.70 -12.08 -33.57
CA ASP A 439 17.97 -13.34 -34.31
C ASP A 439 16.67 -14.19 -34.28
N PHE A 440 15.89 -14.06 -35.35
CA PHE A 440 14.60 -14.75 -35.46
C PHE A 440 14.73 -16.26 -35.38
N ASP A 441 15.82 -16.86 -35.94
CA ASP A 441 16.00 -18.31 -35.88
C ASP A 441 16.32 -18.80 -34.48
N GLN A 442 17.11 -18.02 -33.74
CA GLN A 442 17.37 -18.30 -32.31
C GLN A 442 16.11 -18.17 -31.46
N GLU A 443 15.30 -17.13 -31.65
CA GLU A 443 14.05 -16.93 -30.91
C GLU A 443 13.00 -18.00 -31.27
N LEU A 444 12.85 -18.34 -32.54
CA LEU A 444 11.99 -19.42 -32.96
C LEU A 444 12.42 -20.76 -32.33
N SER A 445 13.74 -21.02 -32.26
CA SER A 445 14.27 -22.22 -31.58
C SER A 445 13.93 -22.22 -30.06
N LYS A 446 14.03 -21.06 -29.39
CA LYS A 446 13.64 -20.92 -27.97
C LYS A 446 12.15 -21.14 -27.76
N LEU A 447 11.31 -20.56 -28.64
CA LEU A 447 9.85 -20.74 -28.60
C LEU A 447 9.46 -22.18 -28.85
N ALA A 448 10.08 -22.86 -29.84
CA ALA A 448 9.84 -24.27 -30.08
C ALA A 448 10.17 -25.16 -28.86
N LYS A 449 11.29 -24.87 -28.16
CA LYS A 449 11.63 -25.58 -26.93
C LYS A 449 10.61 -25.32 -25.79
N LYS A 450 10.16 -24.06 -25.63
CA LYS A 450 9.12 -23.73 -24.64
C LYS A 450 7.79 -24.42 -24.97
N LEU A 451 7.40 -24.42 -26.25
CA LEU A 451 6.19 -25.09 -26.71
C LEU A 451 6.23 -26.60 -26.43
N THR A 452 7.35 -27.28 -26.74
CA THR A 452 7.54 -28.70 -26.44
C THR A 452 7.45 -29.00 -24.95
N LEU A 453 8.02 -28.10 -24.10
CA LEU A 453 7.95 -28.24 -22.64
C LEU A 453 6.51 -28.05 -22.14
N ASN A 454 5.82 -27.02 -22.61
CA ASN A 454 4.42 -26.74 -22.27
C ASN A 454 3.52 -27.91 -22.71
N GLU A 455 3.67 -28.41 -23.95
CA GLU A 455 2.91 -29.58 -24.43
C GLU A 455 3.15 -30.84 -23.60
N THR A 456 4.39 -31.07 -23.16
CA THR A 456 4.72 -32.18 -22.27
C THR A 456 4.02 -32.02 -20.90
N GLN A 457 3.98 -30.82 -20.38
CA GLN A 457 3.28 -30.53 -19.11
C GLN A 457 1.77 -30.65 -19.28
N LEU A 458 1.22 -30.14 -20.37
CA LEU A 458 -0.21 -30.25 -20.71
C LEU A 458 -0.62 -31.73 -20.81
N GLN A 459 0.12 -32.54 -21.56
CA GLN A 459 -0.14 -33.98 -21.67
C GLN A 459 -0.11 -34.69 -20.31
N ARG A 460 0.90 -34.39 -19.46
CA ARG A 460 0.99 -34.97 -18.11
C ARG A 460 -0.19 -34.58 -17.24
N THR A 461 -0.58 -33.31 -17.27
CA THR A 461 -1.68 -32.80 -16.45
C THR A 461 -3.02 -33.34 -16.95
N THR A 462 -3.23 -33.43 -18.28
CA THR A 462 -4.42 -34.04 -18.88
C THR A 462 -4.50 -35.55 -18.54
N ALA A 463 -3.38 -36.28 -18.58
CA ALA A 463 -3.35 -37.67 -18.19
C ALA A 463 -3.76 -37.93 -16.71
N LEU A 464 -3.55 -36.95 -15.82
CA LEU A 464 -4.03 -37.04 -14.44
C LEU A 464 -5.56 -36.95 -14.37
N THR A 465 -6.19 -36.11 -15.18
CA THR A 465 -7.66 -35.97 -15.20
C THR A 465 -8.38 -37.12 -15.87
N GLN A 466 -7.68 -37.90 -16.68
CA GLN A 466 -8.22 -39.09 -17.39
C GLN A 466 -8.12 -40.39 -16.59
N LYS A 467 -7.53 -40.37 -15.38
CA LYS A 467 -7.43 -41.57 -14.54
C LYS A 467 -8.82 -42.03 -14.04
N PRO A 468 -9.08 -43.35 -13.93
CA PRO A 468 -10.38 -43.88 -13.48
C PRO A 468 -10.82 -43.34 -12.09
N ASP A 469 -9.88 -43.05 -11.23
CA ASP A 469 -10.14 -42.53 -9.87
C ASP A 469 -10.19 -41.02 -9.77
N TRP A 470 -10.16 -40.26 -10.90
CA TRP A 470 -10.21 -38.82 -10.89
C TRP A 470 -11.46 -38.26 -10.20
N SER A 471 -12.59 -38.90 -10.34
CA SER A 471 -13.84 -38.48 -9.69
C SER A 471 -13.80 -38.59 -8.17
N LYS A 472 -12.90 -39.42 -7.61
CA LYS A 472 -12.69 -39.59 -6.16
C LYS A 472 -11.68 -38.60 -5.57
N THR A 473 -11.00 -37.82 -6.42
CA THR A 473 -10.03 -36.79 -5.98
C THR A 473 -10.78 -35.63 -5.30
N PRO A 474 -10.27 -35.06 -4.19
CA PRO A 474 -10.86 -33.90 -3.51
C PRO A 474 -11.16 -32.74 -4.49
N GLU A 475 -12.25 -32.03 -4.21
CA GLU A 475 -12.76 -31.00 -5.12
C GLU A 475 -11.78 -29.83 -5.30
N ASP A 476 -11.08 -29.43 -4.25
CA ASP A 476 -10.03 -28.41 -4.25
C ASP A 476 -8.86 -28.79 -5.16
N VAL A 477 -8.44 -30.05 -5.14
CA VAL A 477 -7.37 -30.56 -6.01
C VAL A 477 -7.83 -30.64 -7.47
N ARG A 478 -9.08 -31.00 -7.71
CA ARG A 478 -9.65 -31.01 -9.07
C ARG A 478 -9.74 -29.61 -9.64
N ALA A 479 -10.24 -28.64 -8.85
CA ALA A 479 -10.32 -27.25 -9.25
C ALA A 479 -8.92 -26.65 -9.52
N HIS A 480 -7.94 -26.95 -8.68
CA HIS A 480 -6.56 -26.53 -8.90
C HIS A 480 -5.94 -27.12 -10.17
N THR A 481 -6.19 -28.40 -10.42
CA THR A 481 -5.68 -29.08 -11.62
C THR A 481 -6.35 -28.57 -12.90
N GLN A 482 -7.66 -28.27 -12.84
CA GLN A 482 -8.38 -27.68 -13.97
C GLN A 482 -7.84 -26.29 -14.28
N LYS A 483 -7.69 -25.43 -13.26
CA LYS A 483 -7.08 -24.11 -13.45
C LYS A 483 -5.70 -24.20 -14.08
N ARG A 484 -4.88 -25.17 -13.65
CA ARG A 484 -3.55 -25.39 -14.25
C ARG A 484 -3.63 -25.84 -15.70
N LEU A 485 -4.64 -26.63 -16.11
CA LEU A 485 -4.88 -26.97 -17.51
C LEU A 485 -5.22 -25.71 -18.33
N ASP A 486 -6.17 -24.91 -17.82
CA ASP A 486 -6.61 -23.69 -18.47
C ASP A 486 -5.43 -22.71 -18.68
N ASP A 487 -4.57 -22.56 -17.63
CA ASP A 487 -3.35 -21.73 -17.69
C ASP A 487 -2.35 -22.26 -18.74
N LEU A 488 -2.13 -23.59 -18.82
CA LEU A 488 -1.23 -24.20 -19.80
C LEU A 488 -1.77 -24.11 -21.22
N GLU A 489 -3.08 -24.21 -21.43
CA GLU A 489 -3.71 -24.02 -22.75
C GLU A 489 -3.60 -22.57 -23.21
N ALA A 490 -3.83 -21.61 -22.31
CA ALA A 490 -3.63 -20.18 -22.59
C ALA A 490 -2.17 -19.86 -22.94
N GLU A 491 -1.21 -20.42 -22.19
CA GLU A 491 0.21 -20.28 -22.47
C GLU A 491 0.59 -20.88 -23.83
N LYS A 492 0.04 -22.06 -24.18
CA LYS A 492 0.25 -22.69 -25.50
C LYS A 492 -0.24 -21.79 -26.63
N ALA A 493 -1.45 -21.23 -26.49
CA ALA A 493 -2.01 -20.34 -27.50
C ALA A 493 -1.14 -19.09 -27.69
N ALA A 494 -0.62 -18.49 -26.60
CA ALA A 494 0.27 -17.35 -26.64
C ALA A 494 1.62 -17.69 -27.33
N LEU A 495 2.20 -18.85 -27.02
CA LEU A 495 3.45 -19.31 -27.65
C LEU A 495 3.28 -19.55 -29.16
N LEU A 496 2.16 -20.15 -29.59
CA LEU A 496 1.86 -20.35 -31.03
C LEU A 496 1.66 -19.01 -31.75
N GLN A 497 0.97 -18.06 -31.10
CA GLN A 497 0.80 -16.71 -31.67
C GLN A 497 2.13 -15.98 -31.79
N ALA A 498 3.00 -16.07 -30.81
CA ALA A 498 4.34 -15.51 -30.84
C ALA A 498 5.18 -16.14 -31.99
N GLN A 499 5.13 -17.47 -32.15
CA GLN A 499 5.80 -18.16 -33.22
C GLN A 499 5.33 -17.70 -34.60
N ALA A 500 4.03 -17.60 -34.83
CA ALA A 500 3.45 -17.11 -36.08
C ALA A 500 3.87 -15.67 -36.39
N ASN A 501 3.94 -14.79 -35.36
CA ASN A 501 4.42 -13.43 -35.50
C ASN A 501 5.91 -13.38 -35.92
N PHE A 502 6.78 -14.20 -35.29
CA PHE A 502 8.19 -14.28 -35.67
C PHE A 502 8.40 -14.86 -37.07
N ASP A 503 7.65 -15.88 -37.50
CA ASP A 503 7.70 -16.43 -38.85
C ASP A 503 7.29 -15.40 -39.93
N LYS A 504 6.25 -14.60 -39.60
CA LYS A 504 5.82 -13.51 -40.48
C LYS A 504 6.88 -12.40 -40.59
N LEU A 505 7.52 -12.02 -39.47
CA LEU A 505 8.61 -11.03 -39.48
C LEU A 505 9.82 -11.53 -40.21
N ARG A 506 10.21 -12.81 -40.04
CA ARG A 506 11.31 -13.45 -40.77
C ARG A 506 11.06 -13.45 -42.29
N SER A 507 9.82 -13.66 -42.72
CA SER A 507 9.48 -13.65 -44.16
C SER A 507 9.38 -12.23 -44.74
N SER A 508 9.31 -11.19 -43.90
CA SER A 508 9.22 -9.78 -44.29
C SER A 508 10.55 -9.05 -44.19
N ALA A 509 11.57 -9.65 -43.56
CA ALA A 509 12.92 -9.14 -43.41
C ALA A 509 13.84 -9.70 -44.51
#